data_c03be0e53dab5ecd17f870ebf5ce4a1d
#
_entry.id   c03be0e53dab5ecd17f870ebf5ce4a1d
#
_cell.length_a   1.000
_cell.length_b   1.000
_cell.length_c   1.000
_cell.angle_alpha   90.00
_cell.angle_beta   90.00
_cell.angle_gamma   90.00
#
_symmetry.space_group_name_H-M   'P 1'
#
loop_
_entity.id
_entity.type
_entity.pdbx_description
1 polymer ?
#
loop_
_entity_poly.entity_id
_entity_poly.type
_entity_poly.pdbx_seq_one_letter_code
_entity_poly.pdbx_strand_id
1 'polypeptide(L)'
;MSRKEHKPLAKVTCTSTDCDDDLHCFRQAKKRGEEQVQGGRCRDCGADLVDFTRVHKRDHADVKYTWSSLKYELIRHHFWHLDIDIKAVNYARRKGKVGMRGAAENRIRKSVGPAEPAFDGRQTGKSGNPLYYAQHATATCCRKCIEYWHGIPQHQALSEEQIQYFTELLNGFIEHRLPNLTEQGEKVSPIRRNGNEDADVFSEE
;
A
#
# COMPACT_ATOMS: atom_id res chain seq x y z
N MET A 1 -26.60 -10.18 1.14
CA MET A 1 -25.50 -9.33 0.66
C MET A 1 -24.48 -10.23 0.01
N SER A 2 -24.38 -10.24 -1.32
CA SER A 2 -23.46 -11.09 -2.08
C SER A 2 -22.02 -10.61 -1.85
N ARG A 3 -21.14 -11.47 -1.34
CA ARG A 3 -19.69 -11.22 -1.34
C ARG A 3 -19.26 -11.19 -2.82
N LYS A 4 -18.97 -9.99 -3.34
CA LYS A 4 -18.33 -9.85 -4.64
C LYS A 4 -16.95 -10.50 -4.56
N GLU A 5 -16.67 -11.47 -5.41
CA GLU A 5 -15.37 -12.13 -5.49
C GLU A 5 -14.30 -11.10 -5.89
N HIS A 6 -13.30 -10.91 -5.02
CA HIS A 6 -12.18 -10.04 -5.34
C HIS A 6 -11.32 -10.66 -6.45
N LYS A 7 -11.04 -9.87 -7.48
CA LYS A 7 -10.15 -10.28 -8.59
C LYS A 7 -8.81 -10.79 -8.04
N PRO A 8 -8.26 -11.89 -8.54
CA PRO A 8 -6.96 -12.40 -8.09
C PRO A 8 -5.86 -11.32 -8.19
N LEU A 9 -4.95 -11.27 -7.23
CA LEU A 9 -3.89 -10.26 -7.09
C LEU A 9 -3.07 -10.06 -8.38
N ALA A 10 -2.82 -11.12 -9.14
CA ALA A 10 -2.07 -11.09 -10.38
C ALA A 10 -2.75 -10.29 -11.50
N LYS A 11 -4.06 -10.06 -11.41
CA LYS A 11 -4.86 -9.33 -12.42
C LYS A 11 -5.08 -7.86 -12.09
N VAL A 12 -4.73 -7.40 -10.85
CA VAL A 12 -4.89 -6.00 -10.45
C VAL A 12 -3.56 -5.27 -10.55
N THR A 13 -3.53 -4.17 -11.30
CA THR A 13 -2.37 -3.29 -11.52
C THR A 13 -2.64 -1.88 -11.02
N CYS A 14 -1.61 -1.04 -10.95
CA CYS A 14 -1.75 0.38 -10.56
C CYS A 14 -2.54 1.22 -11.56
N THR A 15 -3.02 0.64 -12.67
CA THR A 15 -3.82 1.32 -13.68
C THR A 15 -5.15 0.62 -13.95
N SER A 16 -5.48 -0.40 -13.17
CA SER A 16 -6.76 -1.09 -13.26
C SER A 16 -7.88 -0.24 -12.70
N THR A 17 -9.05 -0.32 -13.33
CA THR A 17 -10.28 0.35 -12.95
C THR A 17 -11.44 -0.65 -12.98
N ASP A 18 -12.49 -0.32 -12.25
CA ASP A 18 -13.79 -0.96 -12.26
C ASP A 18 -14.82 0.11 -11.88
N CYS A 19 -15.04 1.06 -12.81
CA CYS A 19 -15.80 2.27 -12.53
C CYS A 19 -17.28 1.99 -12.23
N ASP A 20 -17.82 0.88 -12.71
CA ASP A 20 -19.19 0.44 -12.42
C ASP A 20 -19.34 0.01 -10.95
N ASP A 21 -18.26 -0.45 -10.32
CA ASP A 21 -18.17 -0.78 -8.92
C ASP A 21 -17.60 0.37 -8.05
N ASP A 22 -17.53 1.60 -8.60
CA ASP A 22 -16.99 2.82 -7.96
C ASP A 22 -15.49 2.66 -7.58
N LEU A 23 -14.74 1.88 -8.37
CA LEU A 23 -13.31 1.63 -8.20
C LEU A 23 -12.53 2.19 -9.39
N HIS A 24 -11.77 3.23 -9.14
CA HIS A 24 -11.19 4.10 -10.14
C HIS A 24 -9.66 3.98 -10.23
N CYS A 25 -9.05 4.76 -11.11
CA CYS A 25 -7.61 5.02 -11.14
C CYS A 25 -7.38 6.50 -11.45
N PHE A 26 -6.75 7.21 -10.54
CA PHE A 26 -6.47 8.64 -10.66
C PHE A 26 -5.11 8.93 -11.30
N ARG A 27 -4.34 7.89 -11.62
CA ARG A 27 -3.05 8.02 -12.30
C ARG A 27 -3.25 8.33 -13.77
N GLN A 28 -2.90 9.56 -14.18
CA GLN A 28 -2.97 9.96 -15.58
C GLN A 28 -1.91 9.26 -16.44
N ALA A 29 -2.25 9.00 -17.71
CA ALA A 29 -1.28 8.54 -18.69
C ALA A 29 -0.31 9.69 -19.00
N LYS A 30 1.01 9.45 -18.93
CA LYS A 30 1.99 10.40 -19.46
C LYS A 30 1.94 10.38 -20.98
N LYS A 31 1.63 11.51 -21.61
CA LYS A 31 2.01 11.70 -23.00
C LYS A 31 3.53 11.97 -23.05
N ARG A 32 4.16 11.56 -24.14
CA ARG A 32 5.61 11.71 -24.31
C ARG A 32 5.95 13.21 -24.27
N GLY A 33 6.77 13.65 -23.27
CA GLY A 33 7.19 15.05 -23.10
C GLY A 33 6.31 15.90 -22.18
N GLU A 34 5.25 15.34 -21.58
CA GLU A 34 4.42 16.05 -20.60
C GLU A 34 4.83 15.70 -19.17
N GLU A 35 4.79 16.68 -18.26
CA GLU A 35 4.85 16.41 -16.82
C GLU A 35 3.61 15.65 -16.38
N GLN A 36 3.77 14.77 -15.39
CA GLN A 36 2.65 14.02 -14.85
C GLN A 36 1.73 14.97 -14.10
N VAL A 37 0.47 15.07 -14.51
CA VAL A 37 -0.54 15.82 -13.75
C VAL A 37 -0.69 15.13 -12.39
N GLN A 38 -0.44 15.89 -11.33
CA GLN A 38 -0.50 15.40 -9.96
C GLN A 38 -1.95 15.33 -9.50
N GLY A 39 -2.45 14.11 -9.36
CA GLY A 39 -3.81 13.86 -8.94
C GLY A 39 -4.85 14.34 -9.94
N GLY A 40 -6.05 13.90 -9.84
CA GLY A 40 -7.06 14.35 -10.76
C GLY A 40 -8.23 13.40 -10.87
N ARG A 41 -8.91 13.54 -11.99
CA ARG A 41 -10.07 12.72 -12.31
C ARG A 41 -9.68 11.29 -12.65
N CYS A 42 -10.62 10.37 -12.50
CA CYS A 42 -10.42 9.02 -12.98
C CYS A 42 -10.03 9.01 -14.45
N ARG A 43 -8.98 8.26 -14.78
CA ARG A 43 -8.43 8.18 -16.15
C ARG A 43 -9.38 7.59 -17.17
N ASP A 44 -10.35 6.77 -16.74
CA ASP A 44 -11.26 6.07 -17.64
C ASP A 44 -12.64 6.74 -17.70
N CYS A 45 -13.29 7.00 -16.57
CA CYS A 45 -14.63 7.59 -16.54
C CYS A 45 -14.66 9.10 -16.27
N GLY A 46 -13.53 9.69 -15.88
CA GLY A 46 -13.44 11.12 -15.57
C GLY A 46 -14.03 11.55 -14.23
N ALA A 47 -14.46 10.62 -13.37
CA ALA A 47 -15.02 10.93 -12.04
C ALA A 47 -14.01 11.72 -11.18
N ASP A 48 -14.51 12.76 -10.51
CA ASP A 48 -13.74 13.66 -9.65
C ASP A 48 -14.16 13.40 -8.20
N LEU A 49 -13.50 12.44 -7.54
CA LEU A 49 -13.90 11.90 -6.23
C LEU A 49 -12.92 12.25 -5.11
N VAL A 50 -11.77 12.81 -5.44
CA VAL A 50 -10.70 13.07 -4.46
C VAL A 50 -10.22 14.50 -4.56
N ASP A 51 -10.32 15.23 -3.47
CA ASP A 51 -9.66 16.53 -3.34
C ASP A 51 -8.15 16.33 -3.13
N PHE A 52 -7.42 16.25 -4.23
CA PHE A 52 -5.97 16.09 -4.20
C PHE A 52 -5.27 17.34 -3.61
N THR A 53 -5.86 18.52 -3.68
CA THR A 53 -5.31 19.73 -3.02
C THR A 53 -5.25 19.52 -1.50
N ARG A 54 -6.27 18.90 -0.94
CA ARG A 54 -6.33 18.53 0.48
C ARG A 54 -5.35 17.40 0.83
N VAL A 55 -5.32 16.33 0.04
CA VAL A 55 -4.38 15.20 0.24
C VAL A 55 -2.92 15.67 0.15
N HIS A 56 -2.59 16.58 -0.78
CA HIS A 56 -1.23 17.08 -0.97
C HIS A 56 -0.73 18.00 0.16
N LYS A 57 -1.60 18.49 1.05
CA LYS A 57 -1.17 19.16 2.27
C LYS A 57 -0.50 18.21 3.25
N ARG A 58 -0.84 16.93 3.19
CA ARG A 58 -0.32 15.89 4.09
C ARG A 58 -0.52 16.25 5.57
N ASP A 59 -1.68 16.85 5.87
CA ASP A 59 -2.03 17.24 7.23
C ASP A 59 -2.34 15.99 8.05
N HIS A 60 -1.72 15.87 9.22
CA HIS A 60 -1.96 14.79 10.17
C HIS A 60 -3.43 14.74 10.64
N ALA A 61 -4.11 15.87 10.72
CA ALA A 61 -5.53 15.94 11.03
C ALA A 61 -6.41 15.31 9.93
N ASP A 62 -5.91 15.26 8.69
CA ASP A 62 -6.63 14.75 7.51
C ASP A 62 -6.25 13.31 7.11
N VAL A 63 -5.51 12.59 7.93
CA VAL A 63 -5.13 11.19 7.67
C VAL A 63 -6.35 10.32 7.37
N LYS A 64 -7.46 10.48 8.10
CA LYS A 64 -8.71 9.73 7.86
C LYS A 64 -9.33 10.05 6.50
N TYR A 65 -9.27 11.30 6.07
CA TYR A 65 -9.73 11.70 4.73
C TYR A 65 -8.87 11.04 3.65
N THR A 66 -7.55 11.08 3.81
CA THR A 66 -6.61 10.42 2.88
C THR A 66 -6.91 8.92 2.77
N TRP A 67 -7.15 8.21 3.87
CA TRP A 67 -7.53 6.79 3.83
C TRP A 67 -8.85 6.55 3.09
N SER A 68 -9.86 7.37 3.33
CA SER A 68 -11.14 7.23 2.65
C SER A 68 -10.99 7.45 1.15
N SER A 69 -10.22 8.47 0.76
CA SER A 69 -9.93 8.79 -0.64
C SER A 69 -9.15 7.70 -1.37
N LEU A 70 -8.16 7.11 -0.71
CA LEU A 70 -7.36 6.01 -1.28
C LEU A 70 -8.21 4.79 -1.65
N LYS A 71 -9.31 4.53 -0.94
CA LYS A 71 -10.19 3.38 -1.20
C LYS A 71 -11.00 3.49 -2.50
N TYR A 72 -11.12 4.68 -3.09
CA TYR A 72 -11.68 4.85 -4.42
C TYR A 72 -10.76 4.34 -5.54
N GLU A 73 -9.46 4.14 -5.27
CA GLU A 73 -8.57 3.56 -6.27
C GLU A 73 -8.54 2.04 -6.17
N LEU A 74 -8.85 1.33 -7.27
CA LEU A 74 -9.03 -0.13 -7.29
C LEU A 74 -7.86 -0.88 -6.65
N ILE A 75 -6.61 -0.52 -7.01
CA ILE A 75 -5.44 -1.20 -6.43
C ILE A 75 -5.29 -0.94 -4.92
N ARG A 76 -5.66 0.26 -4.42
CA ARG A 76 -5.62 0.56 -2.99
C ARG A 76 -6.73 -0.17 -2.26
N HIS A 77 -7.95 -0.11 -2.81
CA HIS A 77 -9.09 -0.88 -2.30
C HIS A 77 -8.76 -2.36 -2.19
N HIS A 78 -8.14 -2.94 -3.22
CA HIS A 78 -7.71 -4.34 -3.22
C HIS A 78 -6.80 -4.65 -2.01
N PHE A 79 -5.73 -3.85 -1.78
CA PHE A 79 -4.83 -4.07 -0.65
C PHE A 79 -5.45 -3.74 0.72
N TRP A 80 -6.47 -2.86 0.79
CA TRP A 80 -7.24 -2.63 2.00
C TRP A 80 -8.05 -3.88 2.44
N HIS A 81 -8.47 -4.72 1.50
CA HIS A 81 -9.37 -5.85 1.76
C HIS A 81 -8.71 -7.22 1.59
N LEU A 82 -7.56 -7.28 0.95
CA LEU A 82 -6.81 -8.52 0.77
C LEU A 82 -6.44 -9.14 2.13
N ASP A 83 -6.64 -10.46 2.28
CA ASP A 83 -6.25 -11.16 3.49
C ASP A 83 -4.73 -11.07 3.72
N ILE A 84 -4.35 -10.69 4.92
CA ILE A 84 -2.94 -10.61 5.31
C ILE A 84 -2.45 -12.02 5.61
N ASP A 85 -1.42 -12.46 4.91
CA ASP A 85 -0.86 -13.80 5.07
C ASP A 85 -0.30 -14.06 6.48
N ILE A 86 -0.30 -15.32 6.88
CA ILE A 86 0.10 -15.74 8.23
C ILE A 86 1.54 -15.36 8.57
N LYS A 87 2.45 -15.29 7.58
CA LYS A 87 3.84 -14.85 7.80
C LYS A 87 3.87 -13.36 8.18
N ALA A 88 3.06 -12.55 7.52
CA ALA A 88 2.93 -11.12 7.80
C ALA A 88 2.24 -10.89 9.15
N VAL A 89 1.17 -11.62 9.47
CA VAL A 89 0.51 -11.58 10.79
C VAL A 89 1.49 -11.94 11.90
N ASN A 90 2.23 -13.03 11.74
CA ASN A 90 3.21 -13.46 12.74
C ASN A 90 4.39 -12.48 12.89
N TYR A 91 4.76 -11.79 11.80
CA TYR A 91 5.73 -10.69 11.89
C TYR A 91 5.20 -9.55 12.77
N ALA A 92 3.95 -9.12 12.55
CA ALA A 92 3.33 -8.06 13.34
C ALA A 92 3.18 -8.46 14.82
N ARG A 93 2.72 -9.68 15.10
CA ARG A 93 2.58 -10.20 16.47
C ARG A 93 3.91 -10.20 17.22
N ARG A 94 5.00 -10.67 16.60
CA ARG A 94 6.33 -10.64 17.23
C ARG A 94 6.82 -9.24 17.56
N LYS A 95 6.38 -8.22 16.79
CA LYS A 95 6.81 -6.84 17.02
C LYS A 95 5.91 -6.06 17.98
N GLY A 96 4.63 -6.40 18.07
CA GLY A 96 3.63 -5.61 18.75
C GLY A 96 3.42 -4.22 18.12
N LYS A 97 2.52 -3.41 18.66
CA LYS A 97 2.22 -2.07 18.15
C LYS A 97 3.44 -1.16 18.14
N VAL A 98 4.16 -1.11 19.26
CA VAL A 98 5.36 -0.26 19.41
C VAL A 98 6.45 -0.65 18.40
N GLY A 99 6.74 -1.95 18.29
CA GLY A 99 7.74 -2.43 17.33
C GLY A 99 7.31 -2.27 15.87
N MET A 100 6.01 -2.33 15.59
CA MET A 100 5.47 -2.08 14.24
C MET A 100 5.60 -0.61 13.83
N ARG A 101 5.39 0.34 14.76
CA ARG A 101 5.57 1.77 14.49
C ARG A 101 7.01 2.08 14.07
N GLY A 102 7.99 1.62 14.82
CA GLY A 102 9.41 1.78 14.47
C GLY A 102 9.78 1.07 13.15
N ALA A 103 9.17 -0.10 12.89
CA ALA A 103 9.37 -0.82 11.65
C ALA A 103 8.76 -0.08 10.43
N ALA A 104 7.61 0.57 10.60
CA ALA A 104 6.97 1.38 9.57
C ALA A 104 7.81 2.60 9.20
N GLU A 105 8.29 3.37 10.20
CA GLU A 105 9.17 4.51 9.97
C GLU A 105 10.47 4.09 9.26
N ASN A 106 11.15 3.07 9.77
CA ASN A 106 12.38 2.56 9.16
C ASN A 106 12.14 2.06 7.71
N ARG A 107 10.96 1.47 7.47
CA ARG A 107 10.57 1.03 6.12
C ARG A 107 10.40 2.21 5.17
N ILE A 108 9.65 3.25 5.54
CA ILE A 108 9.47 4.47 4.72
C ILE A 108 10.84 5.11 4.47
N ARG A 109 11.60 5.36 5.54
CA ARG A 109 12.91 6.00 5.47
C ARG A 109 13.87 5.32 4.50
N LYS A 110 13.94 3.99 4.52
CA LYS A 110 14.88 3.22 3.70
C LYS A 110 14.39 2.89 2.31
N SER A 111 13.08 2.64 2.13
CA SER A 111 12.57 2.12 0.86
C SER A 111 12.15 3.21 -0.12
N VAL A 112 11.59 4.31 0.38
CA VAL A 112 11.04 5.39 -0.46
C VAL A 112 11.51 6.80 -0.02
N GLY A 113 12.22 6.90 1.10
CA GLY A 113 12.75 8.17 1.63
C GLY A 113 13.80 8.82 0.75
N PRO A 114 14.79 8.10 0.20
CA PRO A 114 15.79 8.69 -0.68
C PRO A 114 15.16 9.26 -1.96
N ALA A 115 15.81 10.28 -2.54
CA ALA A 115 15.43 10.85 -3.84
C ALA A 115 15.43 9.77 -4.93
N GLU A 116 16.45 8.91 -4.90
CA GLU A 116 16.63 7.80 -5.84
C GLU A 116 16.77 6.48 -5.07
N PRO A 117 15.65 5.87 -4.66
CA PRO A 117 15.71 4.60 -3.97
C PRO A 117 16.09 3.48 -4.94
N ALA A 118 16.86 2.51 -4.45
CA ALA A 118 17.20 1.32 -5.24
C ALA A 118 15.91 0.59 -5.69
N PHE A 119 15.89 0.16 -6.95
CA PHE A 119 14.80 -0.61 -7.55
C PHE A 119 13.43 0.11 -7.52
N ASP A 120 13.38 1.43 -7.78
CA ASP A 120 12.12 2.18 -7.75
C ASP A 120 11.03 1.52 -8.62
N GLY A 121 9.84 1.37 -8.01
CA GLY A 121 8.72 0.64 -8.59
C GLY A 121 8.68 -0.86 -8.27
N ARG A 122 9.76 -1.45 -7.70
CA ARG A 122 9.84 -2.88 -7.34
C ARG A 122 10.28 -3.13 -5.90
N GLN A 123 10.57 -2.11 -5.11
CA GLN A 123 11.09 -2.23 -3.75
C GLN A 123 10.10 -2.77 -2.72
N THR A 124 8.81 -2.79 -3.04
CA THR A 124 7.77 -3.27 -2.12
C THR A 124 7.19 -4.58 -2.61
N GLY A 125 7.37 -5.63 -1.83
CA GLY A 125 6.74 -6.92 -2.05
C GLY A 125 5.21 -6.86 -1.90
N LYS A 126 4.53 -7.95 -2.28
CA LYS A 126 3.06 -8.04 -2.22
C LYS A 126 2.55 -8.88 -1.05
N SER A 127 3.43 -9.60 -0.34
CA SER A 127 3.09 -10.53 0.74
C SER A 127 4.26 -10.73 1.70
N GLY A 128 4.03 -11.44 2.82
CA GLY A 128 5.06 -11.84 3.77
C GLY A 128 5.46 -10.78 4.79
N ASN A 129 5.01 -9.54 4.63
CA ASN A 129 5.24 -8.44 5.59
C ASN A 129 4.02 -7.52 5.60
N PRO A 130 3.41 -7.21 6.76
CA PRO A 130 2.21 -6.37 6.83
C PRO A 130 2.45 -4.94 6.31
N LEU A 131 3.67 -4.43 6.39
CA LEU A 131 4.03 -3.12 5.84
C LEU A 131 3.99 -3.09 4.31
N TYR A 132 4.11 -4.22 3.62
CA TYR A 132 3.95 -4.26 2.17
C TYR A 132 2.49 -4.01 1.77
N TYR A 133 1.54 -4.65 2.48
CA TYR A 133 0.10 -4.38 2.31
C TYR A 133 -0.21 -2.92 2.61
N ALA A 134 0.30 -2.40 3.74
CA ALA A 134 0.13 -1.01 4.13
C ALA A 134 0.65 -0.05 3.06
N GLN A 135 1.88 -0.24 2.55
CA GLN A 135 2.47 0.62 1.52
C GLN A 135 1.64 0.62 0.22
N HIS A 136 1.13 -0.55 -0.20
CA HIS A 136 0.27 -0.61 -1.38
C HIS A 136 -1.08 0.05 -1.13
N ALA A 137 -1.70 -0.18 0.02
CA ALA A 137 -2.99 0.40 0.39
C ALA A 137 -2.93 1.94 0.55
N THR A 138 -1.79 2.48 0.99
CA THR A 138 -1.61 3.93 1.26
C THR A 138 -0.84 4.68 0.17
N ALA A 139 -0.64 4.07 -1.00
CA ALA A 139 0.11 4.66 -2.12
C ALA A 139 1.55 5.09 -1.79
N THR A 140 2.19 4.43 -0.81
CA THR A 140 3.59 4.67 -0.41
C THR A 140 4.54 3.55 -0.86
N CYS A 141 4.12 2.69 -1.80
CA CYS A 141 4.88 1.52 -2.24
C CYS A 141 6.06 1.85 -3.18
N CYS A 142 6.07 3.01 -3.83
CA CYS A 142 7.14 3.49 -4.69
C CYS A 142 7.04 5.01 -4.89
N ARG A 143 8.10 5.65 -5.40
CA ARG A 143 8.13 7.11 -5.62
C ARG A 143 7.07 7.59 -6.61
N LYS A 144 6.75 6.80 -7.64
CA LYS A 144 5.68 7.11 -8.59
C LYS A 144 4.31 7.20 -7.92
N CYS A 145 4.02 6.29 -6.97
CA CYS A 145 2.77 6.32 -6.22
C CYS A 145 2.73 7.51 -5.27
N ILE A 146 3.84 7.83 -4.61
CA ILE A 146 3.98 8.99 -3.74
C ILE A 146 3.77 10.29 -4.53
N GLU A 147 4.32 10.40 -5.73
CA GLU A 147 4.18 11.60 -6.56
C GLU A 147 2.73 11.88 -6.89
N TYR A 148 2.01 10.95 -7.50
CA TYR A 148 0.65 11.25 -7.96
C TYR A 148 -0.39 11.27 -6.84
N TRP A 149 -0.22 10.47 -5.78
CA TRP A 149 -1.14 10.47 -4.65
C TRP A 149 -0.83 11.57 -3.63
N HIS A 150 0.43 11.80 -3.31
CA HIS A 150 0.82 12.68 -2.20
C HIS A 150 1.52 13.96 -2.65
N GLY A 151 1.69 14.18 -3.96
CA GLY A 151 2.23 15.41 -4.51
C GLY A 151 3.71 15.66 -4.21
N ILE A 152 4.51 14.62 -3.98
CA ILE A 152 5.95 14.74 -3.73
C ILE A 152 6.71 14.22 -4.94
N PRO A 153 7.48 15.07 -5.66
CA PRO A 153 8.22 14.68 -6.86
C PRO A 153 9.16 13.49 -6.65
N GLN A 154 9.32 12.64 -7.67
CA GLN A 154 10.09 11.39 -7.57
C GLN A 154 11.53 11.61 -7.14
N HIS A 155 12.21 12.58 -7.71
CA HIS A 155 13.64 12.85 -7.50
C HIS A 155 13.94 13.77 -6.30
N GLN A 156 13.01 13.89 -5.36
CA GLN A 156 13.15 14.67 -4.14
C GLN A 156 13.16 13.74 -2.93
N ALA A 157 14.17 13.80 -2.06
CA ALA A 157 14.15 13.06 -0.80
C ALA A 157 12.98 13.49 0.08
N LEU A 158 12.42 12.56 0.85
CA LEU A 158 11.35 12.87 1.81
C LEU A 158 11.94 13.64 2.99
N SER A 159 11.22 14.69 3.44
CA SER A 159 11.49 15.35 4.70
C SER A 159 11.10 14.49 5.90
N GLU A 160 11.59 14.84 7.10
CA GLU A 160 11.22 14.16 8.34
C GLU A 160 9.70 14.20 8.59
N GLU A 161 9.07 15.34 8.34
CA GLU A 161 7.63 15.51 8.46
C GLU A 161 6.86 14.57 7.50
N GLN A 162 7.31 14.45 6.26
CA GLN A 162 6.73 13.55 5.27
C GLN A 162 6.92 12.08 5.67
N ILE A 163 8.07 11.73 6.23
CA ILE A 163 8.33 10.38 6.76
C ILE A 163 7.37 10.07 7.90
N GLN A 164 7.17 11.01 8.82
CA GLN A 164 6.23 10.86 9.94
C GLN A 164 4.79 10.70 9.45
N TYR A 165 4.34 11.54 8.52
CA TYR A 165 3.01 11.43 7.92
C TYR A 165 2.78 10.06 7.27
N PHE A 166 3.72 9.57 6.46
CA PHE A 166 3.58 8.24 5.86
C PHE A 166 3.66 7.11 6.88
N THR A 167 4.45 7.29 7.93
CA THR A 167 4.50 6.33 9.05
C THR A 167 3.14 6.23 9.73
N GLU A 168 2.46 7.35 9.93
CA GLU A 168 1.11 7.37 10.49
C GLU A 168 0.10 6.69 9.58
N LEU A 169 0.15 6.94 8.26
CA LEU A 169 -0.70 6.22 7.30
C LEU A 169 -0.51 4.71 7.40
N LEU A 170 0.74 4.22 7.48
CA LEU A 170 1.03 2.79 7.59
C LEU A 170 0.53 2.21 8.92
N ASN A 171 0.79 2.91 10.02
CA ASN A 171 0.37 2.45 11.35
C ASN A 171 -1.15 2.34 11.45
N GLY A 172 -1.89 3.32 10.96
CA GLY A 172 -3.35 3.25 10.97
C GLY A 172 -3.90 2.10 10.10
N PHE A 173 -3.26 1.77 8.97
CA PHE A 173 -3.60 0.56 8.23
C PHE A 173 -3.37 -0.69 9.10
N ILE A 174 -2.23 -0.79 9.78
CA ILE A 174 -1.89 -1.92 10.65
C ILE A 174 -2.90 -2.04 11.79
N GLU A 175 -3.20 -0.95 12.48
CA GLU A 175 -4.17 -0.92 13.59
C GLU A 175 -5.58 -1.33 13.12
N HIS A 176 -5.99 -0.88 11.95
CA HIS A 176 -7.28 -1.24 11.37
C HIS A 176 -7.37 -2.72 10.96
N ARG A 177 -6.31 -3.25 10.34
CA ARG A 177 -6.31 -4.61 9.80
C ARG A 177 -5.87 -5.68 10.80
N LEU A 178 -5.14 -5.29 11.84
CA LEU A 178 -4.63 -6.18 12.90
C LEU A 178 -4.94 -5.55 14.29
N PRO A 179 -6.23 -5.36 14.63
CA PRO A 179 -6.64 -4.63 15.84
C PRO A 179 -6.20 -5.31 17.15
N ASN A 180 -5.98 -6.63 17.11
CA ASN A 180 -5.66 -7.44 18.27
C ASN A 180 -4.15 -7.53 18.57
N LEU A 181 -3.31 -6.68 17.99
CA LEU A 181 -1.89 -6.65 18.34
C LEU A 181 -1.71 -6.14 19.78
N THR A 182 -0.87 -6.83 20.53
CA THR A 182 -0.40 -6.37 21.85
C THR A 182 0.49 -5.14 21.73
N GLU A 183 0.63 -4.36 22.79
CA GLU A 183 1.53 -3.20 22.79
C GLU A 183 2.98 -3.63 22.55
N GLN A 184 3.43 -4.64 23.29
CA GLN A 184 4.75 -5.25 23.11
C GLN A 184 4.61 -6.51 22.25
N GLY A 185 5.71 -6.90 21.58
CA GLY A 185 5.73 -8.13 20.81
C GLY A 185 5.52 -9.37 21.67
N GLU A 186 4.95 -10.40 21.11
CA GLU A 186 4.71 -11.69 21.75
C GLU A 186 5.52 -12.81 21.09
N LYS A 187 5.73 -13.89 21.83
CA LYS A 187 6.40 -15.08 21.30
C LYS A 187 5.42 -15.81 20.38
N VAL A 188 5.77 -15.92 19.09
CA VAL A 188 4.99 -16.62 18.09
C VAL A 188 5.77 -17.82 17.58
N SER A 189 5.15 -19.00 17.62
CA SER A 189 5.76 -20.23 17.12
C SER A 189 6.14 -20.12 15.65
N PRO A 190 7.26 -20.72 15.22
CA PRO A 190 7.62 -20.82 13.82
C PRO A 190 6.52 -21.50 13.00
N ILE A 191 6.30 -21.03 11.78
CA ILE A 191 5.44 -21.73 10.82
C ILE A 191 6.16 -23.03 10.45
N ARG A 192 5.58 -24.19 10.82
CA ARG A 192 6.09 -25.48 10.36
C ARG A 192 5.78 -25.58 8.87
N ARG A 193 6.79 -25.75 8.03
CA ARG A 193 6.58 -26.20 6.66
C ARG A 193 6.15 -27.66 6.75
N ASN A 194 4.90 -27.97 6.44
CA ASN A 194 4.51 -29.34 6.16
C ASN A 194 5.28 -29.74 4.90
N GLY A 195 6.30 -30.58 5.05
CA GLY A 195 6.93 -31.23 3.92
C GLY A 195 5.87 -32.14 3.27
N ASN A 196 5.73 -32.06 1.95
CA ASN A 196 4.83 -32.77 1.04
C ASN A 196 3.50 -32.07 0.73
N GLU A 197 3.56 -31.08 -0.18
CA GLU A 197 2.47 -30.81 -1.13
C GLU A 197 2.95 -30.31 -2.51
N ASP A 198 4.27 -30.34 -2.81
CA ASP A 198 4.79 -29.95 -4.13
C ASP A 198 5.70 -31.03 -4.78
N ALA A 199 5.37 -32.32 -4.60
CA ALA A 199 6.19 -33.41 -5.16
C ALA A 199 5.49 -34.26 -6.23
N ASP A 200 4.29 -33.90 -6.71
CA ASP A 200 3.57 -34.73 -7.71
C ASP A 200 2.87 -33.91 -8.80
N VAL A 201 3.59 -33.10 -9.58
CA VAL A 201 3.10 -32.58 -10.88
C VAL A 201 4.22 -32.48 -11.94
N PHE A 202 5.24 -33.29 -11.92
CA PHE A 202 6.11 -33.46 -13.09
C PHE A 202 6.60 -34.90 -13.20
N SER A 203 5.69 -35.80 -13.58
CA SER A 203 6.07 -37.05 -14.28
C SER A 203 4.86 -37.51 -15.10
N GLU A 204 5.15 -37.77 -16.37
CA GLU A 204 4.35 -38.35 -17.46
C GLU A 204 3.83 -37.32 -18.48
N GLU A 205 4.44 -37.36 -19.51
CA GLU A 205 4.73 -37.73 -20.90
C GLU A 205 4.92 -36.52 -21.81
#